data_03be9f3b85d3a7a56fb0365a57455617
#
_entry.id   03be9f3b85d3a7a56fb0365a57455617
#
_cell.length_a   1.000
_cell.length_b   1.000
_cell.length_c   1.000
_cell.angle_alpha   90.00
_cell.angle_beta   90.00
_cell.angle_gamma   90.00
#
_symmetry.space_group_name_H-M   'P 1'
#
loop_
_entity.id
_entity.type
_entity.pdbx_description
1 polymer ?
#
loop_
_entity_poly.entity_id
_entity_poly.type
_entity_poly.pdbx_seq_one_letter_code
_entity_poly.pdbx_strand_id
1 'polypeptide(L)'
;MQNDAIQAPEDCGSMDELRVAIDALDRQLVTLLARRQTYIERAAELKSGRAQVRDPARIEDVVQKVIAAGKEAGLNPAIAEPVWRTLIEASIAHEFEAFDKKR
;
A
#
# COMPACT_ATOMS: atom_id res chain seq x y z
N MET A 1 -19.24 -8.16 -10.57
CA MET A 1 -19.01 -7.61 -10.58
C MET A 1 -18.75 -6.60 -10.12
N GLN A 2 -18.42 -6.31 -10.04
CA GLN A 2 -18.15 -5.46 -9.70
C GLN A 2 -18.36 -4.41 -9.55
N ASN A 3 -18.57 -4.07 -9.17
CA ASN A 3 -18.83 -3.09 -9.16
C ASN A 3 -18.34 -1.92 -9.10
N ASP A 4 -17.98 -1.95 -9.04
CA ASP A 4 -17.40 -0.84 -9.51
C ASP A 4 -18.26 0.31 -9.57
N ALA A 5 -19.36 0.26 -8.99
CA ALA A 5 -20.30 1.33 -9.04
C ALA A 5 -20.02 2.36 -7.96
N ILE A 6 -18.79 2.86 -7.92
CA ILE A 6 -18.42 3.94 -7.01
C ILE A 6 -18.76 5.25 -7.71
N GLN A 7 -19.59 6.06 -7.06
CA GLN A 7 -20.03 7.32 -7.61
C GLN A 7 -18.86 8.27 -7.79
N ALA A 8 -18.75 8.90 -8.96
CA ALA A 8 -17.65 9.83 -9.23
C ALA A 8 -17.76 11.05 -8.31
N PRO A 9 -16.64 11.71 -7.98
CA PRO A 9 -16.68 12.86 -7.07
C PRO A 9 -17.65 13.94 -7.53
N GLU A 10 -17.64 14.27 -8.82
CA GLU A 10 -18.50 15.32 -9.37
C GLU A 10 -19.97 14.95 -9.34
N ASP A 11 -20.29 13.67 -9.20
CA ASP A 11 -21.67 13.19 -9.15
C ASP A 11 -22.20 13.08 -7.74
N CYS A 12 -21.34 13.24 -6.72
CA CYS A 12 -21.76 13.21 -5.32
C CYS A 12 -22.44 14.54 -4.96
N GLY A 13 -23.70 14.48 -4.58
CA GLY A 13 -24.48 15.68 -4.27
C GLY A 13 -24.53 16.02 -2.79
N SER A 14 -23.89 15.22 -1.92
CA SER A 14 -23.90 15.44 -0.49
C SER A 14 -22.66 14.85 0.13
N MET A 15 -22.36 15.26 1.36
CA MET A 15 -21.24 14.68 2.10
C MET A 15 -21.49 13.22 2.42
N ASP A 16 -22.76 12.83 2.66
CA ASP A 16 -23.06 11.42 2.90
C ASP A 16 -22.74 10.56 1.69
N GLU A 17 -23.11 11.00 0.49
CA GLU A 17 -22.79 10.28 -0.75
C GLU A 17 -21.29 10.21 -0.95
N LEU A 18 -20.58 11.31 -0.69
CA LEU A 18 -19.13 11.37 -0.84
C LEU A 18 -18.45 10.36 0.08
N ARG A 19 -18.87 10.29 1.33
CA ARG A 19 -18.29 9.37 2.30
C ARG A 19 -18.54 7.91 1.94
N VAL A 20 -19.72 7.60 1.41
CA VAL A 20 -20.01 6.25 0.92
C VAL A 20 -19.03 5.87 -0.19
N ALA A 21 -18.77 6.79 -1.12
CA ALA A 21 -17.82 6.54 -2.21
C ALA A 21 -16.40 6.36 -1.68
N ILE A 22 -15.98 7.21 -0.74
CA ILE A 22 -14.64 7.09 -0.13
C ILE A 22 -14.50 5.75 0.59
N ASP A 23 -15.50 5.36 1.36
CA ASP A 23 -15.46 4.08 2.09
C ASP A 23 -15.33 2.90 1.13
N ALA A 24 -16.00 2.97 -0.02
CA ALA A 24 -15.91 1.92 -1.03
C ALA A 24 -14.51 1.87 -1.65
N LEU A 25 -13.91 3.04 -1.92
CA LEU A 25 -12.53 3.09 -2.40
C LEU A 25 -11.55 2.55 -1.37
N ASP A 26 -11.76 2.88 -0.11
CA ASP A 26 -10.88 2.38 0.96
C ASP A 26 -10.94 0.86 1.04
N ARG A 27 -12.12 0.26 0.85
CA ARG A 27 -12.22 -1.21 0.84
C ARG A 27 -11.42 -1.81 -0.32
N GLN A 28 -11.39 -1.15 -1.48
CA GLN A 28 -10.57 -1.61 -2.60
C GLN A 28 -9.08 -1.49 -2.27
N LEU A 29 -8.69 -0.39 -1.62
CA LEU A 29 -7.29 -0.20 -1.20
C LEU A 29 -6.88 -1.27 -0.19
N VAL A 30 -7.75 -1.58 0.77
CA VAL A 30 -7.47 -2.64 1.76
C VAL A 30 -7.25 -3.98 1.07
N THR A 31 -8.06 -4.30 0.06
CA THR A 31 -7.90 -5.55 -0.69
C THR A 31 -6.55 -5.59 -1.38
N LEU A 32 -6.12 -4.47 -1.99
CA LEU A 32 -4.80 -4.41 -2.63
C LEU A 32 -3.67 -4.48 -1.61
N LEU A 33 -3.82 -3.85 -0.47
CA LEU A 33 -2.82 -3.93 0.59
C LEU A 33 -2.70 -5.34 1.14
N ALA A 34 -3.81 -6.06 1.29
CA ALA A 34 -3.80 -7.46 1.72
C ALA A 34 -3.04 -8.32 0.71
N ARG A 35 -3.25 -8.06 -0.58
CA ARG A 35 -2.52 -8.76 -1.63
C ARG A 35 -1.02 -8.43 -1.57
N ARG A 36 -0.67 -7.17 -1.37
CA ARG A 36 0.72 -6.75 -1.21
C ARG A 36 1.38 -7.45 -0.03
N GLN A 37 0.64 -7.62 1.06
CA GLN A 37 1.12 -8.31 2.25
C GLN A 37 1.58 -9.74 1.95
N THR A 38 0.87 -10.44 1.08
CA THR A 38 1.28 -11.81 0.71
C THR A 38 2.63 -11.83 0.01
N TYR A 39 2.94 -10.78 -0.77
CA TYR A 39 4.25 -10.67 -1.42
C TYR A 39 5.35 -10.36 -0.39
N ILE A 40 5.05 -9.58 0.64
CA ILE A 40 5.98 -9.32 1.73
C ILE A 40 6.29 -10.63 2.48
N GLU A 41 5.27 -11.44 2.73
CA GLU A 41 5.45 -12.74 3.38
C GLU A 41 6.31 -13.68 2.53
N ARG A 42 6.09 -13.65 1.21
CA ARG A 42 6.91 -14.45 0.29
C ARG A 42 8.36 -13.96 0.30
N ALA A 43 8.58 -12.66 0.40
CA ALA A 43 9.94 -12.11 0.50
C ALA A 43 10.66 -12.68 1.73
N ALA A 44 9.94 -12.78 2.86
CA ALA A 44 10.52 -13.36 4.07
C ALA A 44 10.96 -14.81 3.83
N GLU A 45 10.19 -15.59 3.04
CA GLU A 45 10.55 -16.97 2.73
C GLU A 45 11.80 -17.05 1.84
N LEU A 46 11.96 -16.10 0.92
CA LEU A 46 13.05 -16.13 -0.04
C LEU A 46 14.37 -15.62 0.52
N LYS A 47 14.32 -14.76 1.51
CA LYS A 47 15.53 -14.19 2.12
C LYS A 47 16.22 -15.22 3.00
N SER A 48 17.56 -15.26 2.93
CA SER A 48 18.35 -16.24 3.67
C SER A 48 18.76 -15.75 5.04
N GLY A 49 18.79 -14.43 5.26
CA GLY A 49 19.21 -13.86 6.52
C GLY A 49 18.30 -12.73 6.98
N ARG A 50 18.14 -12.62 8.28
CA ARG A 50 17.29 -11.63 8.90
C ARG A 50 17.72 -10.21 8.55
N ALA A 51 19.02 -9.99 8.38
CA ALA A 51 19.55 -8.68 8.05
C ALA A 51 19.12 -8.20 6.64
N GLN A 52 18.63 -9.10 5.80
CA GLN A 52 18.16 -8.75 4.46
C GLN A 52 16.76 -8.14 4.46
N VAL A 53 16.02 -8.27 5.58
CA VAL A 53 14.64 -7.79 5.64
C VAL A 53 14.59 -6.27 5.47
N ARG A 54 15.45 -5.54 6.17
CA ARG A 54 15.53 -4.09 6.00
C ARG A 54 16.62 -3.75 4.99
N ASP A 55 16.21 -3.18 3.88
CA ASP A 55 17.11 -2.80 2.79
C ASP A 55 16.90 -1.31 2.50
N PRO A 56 17.74 -0.43 3.06
CA PRO A 56 17.54 1.02 2.89
C PRO A 56 17.51 1.47 1.43
N ALA A 57 18.34 0.89 0.58
CA ALA A 57 18.37 1.26 -0.84
C ALA A 57 17.05 0.89 -1.51
N ARG A 58 16.49 -0.27 -1.17
CA ARG A 58 15.20 -0.69 -1.72
C ARG A 58 14.06 0.19 -1.21
N ILE A 59 14.13 0.63 0.05
CA ILE A 59 13.12 1.54 0.60
C ILE A 59 13.05 2.81 -0.23
N GLU A 60 14.19 3.43 -0.50
CA GLU A 60 14.23 4.67 -1.29
C GLU A 60 13.80 4.42 -2.74
N ASP A 61 14.17 3.30 -3.31
CA ASP A 61 13.74 2.92 -4.65
C ASP A 61 12.21 2.83 -4.74
N VAL A 62 11.58 2.19 -3.76
CA VAL A 62 10.12 2.07 -3.73
C VAL A 62 9.47 3.44 -3.59
N VAL A 63 9.99 4.28 -2.69
CA VAL A 63 9.43 5.61 -2.46
C VAL A 63 9.49 6.43 -3.75
N GLN A 64 10.63 6.41 -4.45
CA GLN A 64 10.76 7.17 -5.69
C GLN A 64 9.83 6.65 -6.78
N LYS A 65 9.67 5.33 -6.89
CA LYS A 65 8.75 4.73 -7.85
C LYS A 65 7.31 5.11 -7.56
N VAL A 66 6.93 5.14 -6.29
CA VAL A 66 5.57 5.50 -5.88
C VAL A 66 5.28 6.97 -6.15
N ILE A 67 6.27 7.84 -5.87
CA ILE A 67 6.11 9.27 -6.17
C ILE A 67 5.90 9.47 -7.68
N ALA A 68 6.72 8.79 -8.49
CA ALA A 68 6.61 8.91 -9.96
C ALA A 68 5.26 8.39 -10.46
N ALA A 69 4.84 7.22 -9.97
CA ALA A 69 3.55 6.64 -10.35
C ALA A 69 2.40 7.54 -9.90
N GLY A 70 2.54 8.14 -8.71
CA GLY A 70 1.53 9.05 -8.19
C GLY A 70 1.37 10.28 -9.05
N LYS A 71 2.47 10.85 -9.52
CA LYS A 71 2.41 12.01 -10.40
C LYS A 71 1.62 11.70 -11.67
N GLU A 72 1.84 10.53 -12.26
CA GLU A 72 1.11 10.12 -13.45
C GLU A 72 -0.37 9.92 -13.16
N ALA A 73 -0.71 9.43 -11.98
CA ALA A 73 -2.09 9.16 -11.59
C ALA A 73 -2.80 10.39 -11.01
N GLY A 74 -2.08 11.49 -10.79
CA GLY A 74 -2.67 12.68 -10.17
C GLY A 74 -2.66 12.64 -8.65
N LEU A 75 -1.87 11.77 -8.05
CA LEU A 75 -1.77 11.68 -6.59
C LEU A 75 -0.68 12.63 -6.08
N ASN A 76 -1.06 13.51 -5.17
CA ASN A 76 -0.14 14.49 -4.59
C ASN A 76 1.00 13.77 -3.86
N PRO A 77 2.28 14.09 -4.17
CA PRO A 77 3.41 13.48 -3.45
C PRO A 77 3.38 13.73 -1.95
N ALA A 78 2.76 14.82 -1.50
CA ALA A 78 2.60 15.10 -0.07
C ALA A 78 1.69 14.09 0.61
N ILE A 79 0.89 13.33 -0.16
CA ILE A 79 0.11 12.20 0.34
C ILE A 79 0.88 10.91 0.12
N ALA A 80 1.40 10.72 -1.09
CA ALA A 80 2.00 9.43 -1.50
C ALA A 80 3.23 9.09 -0.64
N GLU A 81 4.10 10.06 -0.41
CA GLU A 81 5.36 9.76 0.28
C GLU A 81 5.16 9.35 1.73
N PRO A 82 4.47 10.14 2.59
CA PRO A 82 4.31 9.73 3.98
C PRO A 82 3.49 8.47 4.12
N VAL A 83 2.48 8.26 3.27
CA VAL A 83 1.69 7.02 3.30
C VAL A 83 2.58 5.82 3.01
N TRP A 84 3.39 5.90 1.95
CA TRP A 84 4.23 4.76 1.58
C TRP A 84 5.36 4.53 2.57
N ARG A 85 5.96 5.57 3.13
CA ARG A 85 6.99 5.37 4.15
C ARG A 85 6.42 4.65 5.37
N THR A 86 5.21 5.02 5.80
CA THR A 86 4.56 4.33 6.92
C THR A 86 4.20 2.89 6.55
N LEU A 87 3.66 2.69 5.35
CA LEU A 87 3.32 1.35 4.86
C LEU A 87 4.56 0.46 4.81
N ILE A 88 5.68 1.01 4.31
CA ILE A 88 6.94 0.26 4.22
C ILE A 88 7.41 -0.16 5.61
N GLU A 89 7.36 0.75 6.59
CA GLU A 89 7.79 0.42 7.95
C GLU A 89 6.91 -0.66 8.57
N ALA A 90 5.59 -0.55 8.39
CA ALA A 90 4.67 -1.58 8.89
C ALA A 90 4.90 -2.92 8.20
N SER A 91 5.21 -2.87 6.89
CA SER A 91 5.49 -4.09 6.12
C SER A 91 6.79 -4.75 6.55
N ILE A 92 7.81 -3.95 6.87
CA ILE A 92 9.09 -4.47 7.37
C ILE A 92 8.87 -5.17 8.71
N ALA A 93 8.10 -4.57 9.61
CA ALA A 93 7.77 -5.19 10.89
C ALA A 93 7.05 -6.53 10.68
N HIS A 94 6.11 -6.57 9.76
CA HIS A 94 5.38 -7.80 9.42
C HIS A 94 6.32 -8.84 8.80
N GLU A 95 7.24 -8.40 7.96
CA GLU A 95 8.19 -9.30 7.32
C GLU A 95 9.15 -9.93 8.34
N PHE A 96 9.59 -9.16 9.34
CA PHE A 96 10.39 -9.71 10.42
C PHE A 96 9.64 -10.82 11.16
N GLU A 97 8.36 -10.59 11.47
CA GLU A 97 7.55 -11.64 12.11
C GLU A 97 7.46 -12.89 11.26
N ALA A 98 7.21 -12.72 9.96
CA ALA A 98 7.10 -13.84 9.04
C ALA A 98 8.44 -14.58 8.93
N PHE A 99 9.54 -13.84 8.85
CA PHE A 99 10.87 -14.43 8.76
C PHE A 99 11.19 -15.25 10.02
N ASP A 100 10.90 -14.69 11.18
CA ASP A 100 11.20 -15.35 12.45
C ASP A 100 10.37 -16.62 12.63
N LYS A 101 9.13 -16.64 12.12
CA LYS A 101 8.24 -17.79 12.24
C LYS A 101 8.62 -18.95 11.32
N LYS A 102 9.33 -18.69 10.24
CA LYS A 102 9.64 -19.76 9.27
C LYS A 102 10.71 -20.72 9.78
N ARG A 103 11.36 -20.45 10.91
CA ARG A 103 12.41 -21.27 11.48
C ARG A 103 11.91 -22.46 12.26
#